data_c70d59ff23c2614ab0a51d0781de2f9f
#
_entry.id   c70d59ff23c2614ab0a51d0781de2f9f
#
_cell.length_a   1.000
_cell.length_b   1.000
_cell.length_c   1.000
_cell.angle_alpha   90.00
_cell.angle_beta   90.00
_cell.angle_gamma   90.00
#
_symmetry.space_group_name_H-M   'P 1'
#
loop_
_entity.id
_entity.type
_entity.pdbx_description
1 polymer ?
#
loop_
_entity_poly.entity_id
_entity_poly.type
_entity_poly.pdbx_seq_one_letter_code
_entity_poly.pdbx_strand_id
1 'polypeptide(L)'
;MTAKEKATALHGQGYNCAQAVLMAMGGATGLDEKTAASIACGFGGGAGCRELCGALSGAIMAVGMKYGAENRAQVNAVDREIVTAFREKFGAVRCADLKAAKVSCDAVIAYAAEKAEELLK
;
A
#
# COMPACT_ATOMS: atom_id res chain seq x y z
N MET A 1 -5.96 8.03 14.79
CA MET A 1 -6.32 6.94 13.86
C MET A 1 -5.11 6.10 13.51
N THR A 2 -5.31 4.80 13.42
CA THR A 2 -4.27 3.93 12.87
C THR A 2 -4.21 4.12 11.35
N ALA A 3 -3.11 3.69 10.74
CA ALA A 3 -2.98 3.74 9.27
C ALA A 3 -4.09 2.93 8.61
N LYS A 4 -4.45 1.78 9.18
CA LYS A 4 -5.56 0.94 8.71
C LYS A 4 -6.87 1.71 8.66
N GLU A 5 -7.21 2.39 9.75
CA GLU A 5 -8.44 3.17 9.85
C GLU A 5 -8.43 4.34 8.86
N LYS A 6 -7.31 5.04 8.78
CA LYS A 6 -7.17 6.18 7.88
C LYS A 6 -7.26 5.76 6.41
N ALA A 7 -6.59 4.68 6.04
CA ALA A 7 -6.62 4.16 4.67
C ALA A 7 -8.03 3.74 4.26
N THR A 8 -8.74 3.05 5.15
CA THR A 8 -10.12 2.63 4.91
C THR A 8 -11.03 3.84 4.71
N ALA A 9 -10.87 4.87 5.54
CA ALA A 9 -11.65 6.10 5.41
C ALA A 9 -11.36 6.82 4.09
N LEU A 10 -10.09 6.91 3.70
CA LEU A 10 -9.69 7.56 2.44
C LEU A 10 -10.25 6.81 1.23
N HIS A 11 -10.24 5.48 1.25
CA HIS A 11 -10.86 4.69 0.19
C HIS A 11 -12.36 5.00 0.08
N GLY A 12 -13.03 5.12 1.22
CA GLY A 12 -14.45 5.50 1.27
C GLY A 12 -14.73 6.90 0.71
N GLN A 13 -13.72 7.77 0.68
CA GLN A 13 -13.82 9.11 0.12
C GLN A 13 -13.55 9.16 -1.39
N GLY A 14 -13.25 8.01 -2.01
CA GLY A 14 -13.04 7.91 -3.44
C GLY A 14 -11.59 7.80 -3.90
N TYR A 15 -10.62 7.77 -2.99
CA TYR A 15 -9.23 7.53 -3.36
C TYR A 15 -9.03 6.06 -3.72
N ASN A 16 -8.15 5.79 -4.69
CA ASN A 16 -7.88 4.41 -5.07
C ASN A 16 -7.00 3.71 -4.03
N CYS A 17 -6.77 2.40 -4.21
CA CYS A 17 -6.06 1.59 -3.24
C CYS A 17 -4.64 2.08 -2.95
N ALA A 18 -3.90 2.48 -3.96
CA ALA A 18 -2.53 2.97 -3.78
C ALA A 18 -2.52 4.32 -3.07
N GLN A 19 -3.41 5.22 -3.46
CA GLN A 19 -3.55 6.53 -2.81
C GLN A 19 -3.93 6.38 -1.35
N ALA A 20 -4.92 5.55 -1.07
CA ALA A 20 -5.41 5.35 0.29
C ALA A 20 -4.29 4.89 1.23
N VAL A 21 -3.50 3.92 0.81
CA VAL A 21 -2.41 3.38 1.64
C VAL A 21 -1.29 4.41 1.82
N LEU A 22 -0.80 4.99 0.73
CA LEU A 22 0.32 5.95 0.83
C LEU A 22 -0.07 7.19 1.64
N MET A 23 -1.25 7.74 1.40
CA MET A 23 -1.72 8.92 2.15
C MET A 23 -1.87 8.60 3.63
N ALA A 24 -2.32 7.40 3.97
CA ALA A 24 -2.48 6.99 5.36
C ALA A 24 -1.15 6.86 6.10
N MET A 25 -0.05 6.70 5.36
CA MET A 25 1.29 6.55 5.94
C MET A 25 2.02 7.87 6.13
N GLY A 26 1.34 9.00 6.02
CA GLY A 26 1.95 10.33 6.16
C GLY A 26 2.75 10.53 7.44
N GLY A 27 2.29 9.97 8.56
CA GLY A 27 3.00 10.04 9.83
C GLY A 27 4.37 9.38 9.82
N ALA A 28 4.53 8.30 9.04
CA ALA A 28 5.80 7.59 8.92
C ALA A 28 6.68 8.15 7.79
N THR A 29 6.07 8.64 6.71
CA THR A 29 6.80 9.07 5.51
C THR A 29 7.14 10.56 5.49
N GLY A 30 6.37 11.37 6.21
CA GLY A 30 6.50 12.82 6.13
C GLY A 30 5.88 13.44 4.89
N LEU A 31 5.27 12.64 4.01
CA LEU A 31 4.60 13.16 2.81
C LEU A 31 3.26 13.80 3.17
N ASP A 32 2.99 14.96 2.61
CA ASP A 32 1.67 15.56 2.70
C ASP A 32 0.68 14.76 1.85
N GLU A 33 -0.60 14.86 2.17
CA GLU A 33 -1.63 14.05 1.51
C GLU A 33 -1.75 14.33 0.01
N LYS A 34 -1.62 15.59 -0.38
CA LYS A 34 -1.73 15.97 -1.79
C LYS A 34 -0.62 15.35 -2.63
N THR A 35 0.62 15.42 -2.14
CA THR A 35 1.77 14.83 -2.82
C THR A 35 1.63 13.31 -2.91
N ALA A 36 1.26 12.68 -1.80
CA ALA A 36 1.05 11.24 -1.75
C ALA A 36 -0.05 10.80 -2.74
N ALA A 37 -1.16 11.55 -2.80
CA ALA A 37 -2.25 11.25 -3.72
C ALA A 37 -1.80 11.34 -5.19
N SER A 38 -0.96 12.34 -5.50
CA SER A 38 -0.45 12.52 -6.86
C SER A 38 0.50 11.40 -7.29
N ILE A 39 1.44 11.05 -6.41
CA ILE A 39 2.44 10.00 -6.69
C ILE A 39 1.75 8.64 -6.90
N ALA A 40 0.79 8.33 -6.06
CA ALA A 40 0.14 7.01 -6.06
C ALA A 40 -1.00 6.88 -7.07
N CYS A 41 -1.46 8.00 -7.65
CA CYS A 41 -2.66 8.03 -8.49
C CYS A 41 -2.66 6.96 -9.59
N GLY A 42 -1.56 6.79 -10.30
CA GLY A 42 -1.46 5.86 -11.42
C GLY A 42 -1.33 4.39 -11.02
N PHE A 43 -1.15 4.09 -9.75
CA PHE A 43 -0.92 2.72 -9.28
C PHE A 43 -2.20 2.00 -8.83
N GLY A 44 -3.32 2.70 -8.75
CA GLY A 44 -4.60 2.08 -8.40
C GLY A 44 -5.03 1.08 -9.47
N GLY A 45 -5.69 0.01 -9.04
CA GLY A 45 -6.14 -1.03 -9.95
C GLY A 45 -4.99 -1.79 -10.60
N GLY A 46 -3.86 -1.94 -9.89
CA GLY A 46 -2.69 -2.64 -10.40
C GLY A 46 -2.03 -1.90 -11.55
N ALA A 47 -1.70 -0.62 -11.33
CA ALA A 47 -1.15 0.29 -12.34
C ALA A 47 -2.13 0.50 -13.51
N GLY A 48 -3.41 0.47 -13.21
CA GLY A 48 -4.47 0.66 -14.21
C GLY A 48 -4.67 -0.53 -15.13
N CYS A 49 -3.90 -1.59 -14.97
CA CYS A 49 -3.95 -2.76 -15.86
C CYS A 49 -3.97 -4.10 -15.11
N ARG A 50 -4.35 -4.06 -13.85
CA ARG A 50 -4.55 -5.24 -13.00
C ARG A 50 -3.29 -6.05 -12.72
N GLU A 51 -2.14 -5.39 -12.74
CA GLU A 51 -0.87 -5.99 -12.32
C GLU A 51 -0.71 -5.91 -10.80
N LEU A 52 0.44 -5.58 -10.26
CA LEU A 52 0.66 -5.58 -8.81
C LEU A 52 -0.41 -4.78 -8.08
N CYS A 53 -1.00 -5.36 -7.02
CA CYS A 53 -2.04 -4.72 -6.23
C CYS A 53 -1.61 -3.31 -5.79
N GLY A 54 -2.49 -2.33 -6.03
CA GLY A 54 -2.19 -0.93 -5.69
C GLY A 54 -1.95 -0.70 -4.21
N ALA A 55 -2.62 -1.46 -3.33
CA ALA A 55 -2.37 -1.35 -1.90
C ALA A 55 -0.94 -1.74 -1.55
N LEU A 56 -0.41 -2.77 -2.20
CA LEU A 56 1.00 -3.14 -2.05
C LEU A 56 1.92 -2.07 -2.59
N SER A 57 1.61 -1.51 -3.77
CA SER A 57 2.42 -0.43 -4.35
C SER A 57 2.49 0.76 -3.41
N GLY A 58 1.38 1.15 -2.81
CA GLY A 58 1.35 2.24 -1.83
C GLY A 58 2.20 1.95 -0.61
N ALA A 59 2.13 0.73 -0.09
CA ALA A 59 2.94 0.31 1.06
C ALA A 59 4.43 0.33 0.71
N ILE A 60 4.81 -0.15 -0.47
CA ILE A 60 6.20 -0.18 -0.93
C ILE A 60 6.75 1.24 -1.09
N MET A 61 5.95 2.16 -1.63
CA MET A 61 6.33 3.58 -1.72
C MET A 61 6.59 4.17 -0.34
N ALA A 62 5.76 3.82 0.65
CA ALA A 62 5.94 4.29 2.02
C ALA A 62 7.26 3.79 2.62
N VAL A 63 7.62 2.53 2.35
CA VAL A 63 8.90 1.97 2.80
C VAL A 63 10.07 2.76 2.23
N GLY A 64 10.02 3.03 0.93
CA GLY A 64 11.07 3.82 0.26
C GLY A 64 11.21 5.21 0.85
N MET A 65 10.09 5.87 1.11
CA MET A 65 10.11 7.21 1.73
C MET A 65 10.69 7.20 3.14
N LYS A 66 10.36 6.15 3.90
CA LYS A 66 10.81 6.05 5.29
C LYS A 66 12.33 5.87 5.39
N TYR A 67 12.89 5.00 4.57
CA TYR A 67 14.31 4.63 4.68
C TYR A 67 15.23 5.40 3.75
N GLY A 68 14.73 5.86 2.61
CA GLY A 68 15.51 6.64 1.66
C GLY A 68 16.24 5.79 0.61
N ALA A 69 16.59 6.44 -0.49
CA ALA A 69 17.19 5.77 -1.65
C ALA A 69 18.56 5.12 -1.36
N GLU A 70 19.31 5.65 -0.40
CA GLU A 70 20.63 5.13 -0.01
C GLU A 70 20.54 3.85 0.82
N ASN A 71 19.36 3.50 1.30
CA ASN A 71 19.13 2.30 2.11
C ASN A 71 18.40 1.21 1.31
N ARG A 72 18.77 1.03 0.07
CA ARG A 72 18.10 0.12 -0.85
C ARG A 72 17.96 -1.31 -0.34
N ALA A 73 19.00 -1.84 0.29
CA ALA A 73 18.96 -3.21 0.81
C ALA A 73 17.90 -3.36 1.90
N GLN A 74 17.79 -2.38 2.79
CA GLN A 74 16.78 -2.38 3.85
C GLN A 74 15.37 -2.23 3.27
N VAL A 75 15.21 -1.33 2.29
CA VAL A 75 13.93 -1.14 1.59
C VAL A 75 13.47 -2.47 0.99
N ASN A 76 14.35 -3.14 0.26
CA ASN A 76 14.02 -4.41 -0.38
C ASN A 76 13.69 -5.50 0.64
N ALA A 77 14.38 -5.53 1.77
CA ALA A 77 14.11 -6.52 2.82
C ALA A 77 12.72 -6.33 3.42
N VAL A 78 12.34 -5.09 3.71
CA VAL A 78 11.01 -4.77 4.26
C VAL A 78 9.92 -5.04 3.21
N ASP A 79 10.17 -4.68 1.95
CA ASP A 79 9.23 -4.96 0.86
C ASP A 79 8.94 -6.45 0.74
N ARG A 80 9.99 -7.29 0.78
CA ARG A 80 9.81 -8.74 0.71
C ARG A 80 8.96 -9.25 1.87
N GLU A 81 9.16 -8.70 3.06
CA GLU A 81 8.38 -9.09 4.23
C GLU A 81 6.91 -8.73 4.06
N ILE A 82 6.62 -7.53 3.57
CA ILE A 82 5.23 -7.08 3.31
C ILE A 82 4.58 -7.95 2.23
N VAL A 83 5.26 -8.14 1.11
CA VAL A 83 4.73 -8.88 -0.03
C VAL A 83 4.49 -10.35 0.34
N THR A 84 5.42 -10.95 1.06
CA THR A 84 5.29 -12.35 1.50
C THR A 84 4.09 -12.51 2.43
N ALA A 85 3.96 -11.63 3.42
CA ALA A 85 2.83 -11.67 4.35
C ALA A 85 1.49 -11.47 3.63
N PHE A 86 1.46 -10.54 2.68
CA PHE A 86 0.26 -10.27 1.89
C PHE A 86 -0.13 -11.49 1.05
N ARG A 87 0.85 -12.11 0.38
CA ARG A 87 0.59 -13.31 -0.44
C ARG A 87 0.08 -14.46 0.42
N GLU A 88 0.65 -14.65 1.60
CA GLU A 88 0.17 -15.69 2.52
C GLU A 88 -1.25 -15.41 2.99
N LYS A 89 -1.59 -14.15 3.21
CA LYS A 89 -2.93 -13.75 3.68
C LYS A 89 -3.99 -13.93 2.59
N PHE A 90 -3.70 -13.50 1.36
CA PHE A 90 -4.71 -13.42 0.30
C PHE A 90 -4.50 -14.42 -0.84
N GLY A 91 -3.38 -15.11 -0.89
CA GLY A 91 -3.08 -16.12 -1.91
C GLY A 91 -2.55 -15.57 -3.23
N ALA A 92 -2.48 -14.24 -3.39
CA ALA A 92 -2.04 -13.61 -4.62
C ALA A 92 -1.56 -12.20 -4.35
N VAL A 93 -0.85 -11.60 -5.31
CA VAL A 93 -0.38 -10.21 -5.23
C VAL A 93 -0.82 -9.37 -6.44
N ARG A 94 -1.24 -10.02 -7.53
CA ARG A 94 -1.73 -9.30 -8.71
C ARG A 94 -3.19 -8.94 -8.55
N CYS A 95 -3.52 -7.71 -8.93
CA CYS A 95 -4.88 -7.20 -8.87
C CYS A 95 -5.86 -8.14 -9.59
N ALA A 96 -5.50 -8.62 -10.80
CA ALA A 96 -6.35 -9.54 -11.56
C ALA A 96 -6.69 -10.81 -10.78
N ASP A 97 -5.69 -11.41 -10.14
CA ASP A 97 -5.87 -12.65 -9.39
C ASP A 97 -6.70 -12.43 -8.13
N LEU A 98 -6.47 -11.31 -7.44
CA LEU A 98 -7.24 -10.95 -6.25
C LEU A 98 -8.71 -10.71 -6.60
N LYS A 99 -8.99 -10.03 -7.72
CA LYS A 99 -10.36 -9.81 -8.17
C LYS A 99 -11.03 -11.12 -8.59
N ALA A 100 -10.30 -12.01 -9.25
CA ALA A 100 -10.82 -13.32 -9.63
C ALA A 100 -11.18 -14.16 -8.40
N ALA A 101 -10.42 -14.01 -7.31
CA ALA A 101 -10.70 -14.68 -6.04
C ALA A 101 -11.72 -13.92 -5.18
N LYS A 102 -12.26 -12.80 -5.69
CA LYS A 102 -13.27 -11.97 -5.01
C LYS A 102 -12.78 -11.36 -3.70
N VAL A 103 -11.49 -11.09 -3.60
CA VAL A 103 -10.91 -10.37 -2.46
C VAL A 103 -11.28 -8.89 -2.59
N SER A 104 -11.84 -8.30 -1.55
CA SER A 104 -12.28 -6.91 -1.61
C SER A 104 -11.10 -5.93 -1.56
N CYS A 105 -11.26 -4.77 -2.20
CA CYS A 105 -10.27 -3.71 -2.12
C CYS A 105 -10.10 -3.21 -0.69
N ASP A 106 -11.20 -3.13 0.08
CA ASP A 106 -11.12 -2.71 1.49
C ASP A 106 -10.23 -3.65 2.31
N ALA A 107 -10.32 -4.96 2.07
CA ALA A 107 -9.51 -5.94 2.79
C ALA A 107 -8.02 -5.77 2.50
N VAL A 108 -7.65 -5.61 1.23
CA VAL A 108 -6.24 -5.47 0.85
C VAL A 108 -5.66 -4.14 1.32
N ILE A 109 -6.45 -3.06 1.26
CA ILE A 109 -6.06 -1.74 1.74
C ILE A 109 -5.80 -1.77 3.25
N ALA A 110 -6.74 -2.33 4.00
CA ALA A 110 -6.62 -2.42 5.45
C ALA A 110 -5.39 -3.21 5.86
N TYR A 111 -5.18 -4.36 5.23
CA TYR A 111 -4.04 -5.23 5.57
C TYR A 111 -2.70 -4.59 5.20
N ALA A 112 -2.60 -4.02 4.00
CA ALA A 112 -1.36 -3.40 3.54
C ALA A 112 -0.97 -2.21 4.44
N ALA A 113 -1.94 -1.37 4.79
CA ALA A 113 -1.70 -0.22 5.67
C ALA A 113 -1.28 -0.66 7.08
N GLU A 114 -1.95 -1.65 7.63
CA GLU A 114 -1.65 -2.18 8.96
C GLU A 114 -0.24 -2.78 9.00
N LYS A 115 0.09 -3.59 8.00
CA LYS A 115 1.39 -4.26 7.94
C LYS A 115 2.52 -3.26 7.73
N ALA A 116 2.33 -2.29 6.85
CA ALA A 116 3.32 -1.24 6.64
C ALA A 116 3.53 -0.43 7.91
N GLU A 117 2.47 -0.02 8.58
CA GLU A 117 2.59 0.73 9.85
C GLU A 117 3.35 -0.07 10.90
N GLU A 118 3.04 -1.36 11.03
CA GLU A 118 3.71 -2.26 11.97
C GLU A 118 5.22 -2.32 11.72
N LEU A 119 5.62 -2.47 10.47
CA LEU A 119 7.03 -2.63 10.10
C LEU A 119 7.80 -1.31 10.05
N LEU A 120 7.11 -0.17 9.94
CA LEU A 120 7.75 1.15 9.85
C LEU A 120 7.78 1.92 11.17
N LYS A 121 7.38 1.31 12.25
CA LYS A 121 7.44 1.93 13.57
C LYS A 121 8.88 2.10 14.06
#